data_69e1438dca132d5f3a590a59a83d3ccc
#
_entry.id   69e1438dca132d5f3a590a59a83d3ccc
#
_cell.length_a   1.000
_cell.length_b   1.000
_cell.length_c   1.000
_cell.angle_alpha   90.00
_cell.angle_beta   90.00
_cell.angle_gamma   90.00
#
_symmetry.space_group_name_H-M   'P 1'
#
loop_
_entity.id
_entity.type
_entity.pdbx_description
1 polymer ?
#
loop_
_entity_poly.entity_id
_entity_poly.type
_entity_poly.pdbx_seq_one_letter_code
_entity_poly.pdbx_strand_id
1 'polypeptide(L)'
;MVDTGWLENWRLTFAGEDVVGWEGAVTTIVESPGDRVFVALYDVHPWDEARLDEIEGVASGTYTKLHLRVATLDGEVTAWVYVFDGFEGGLPTTWYLSEIANAAQKAGAPDDYVAALRARPVRTNGL
;
A
#
# COMPACT_ATOMS: atom_id res chain seq x y z
N MET A 1 -3.93 12.63 -8.29
CA MET A 1 -4.63 12.38 -7.01
C MET A 1 -5.90 13.23 -6.97
N VAL A 2 -7.04 12.60 -6.79
CA VAL A 2 -8.34 13.30 -6.77
C VAL A 2 -8.90 13.46 -5.36
N ASP A 3 -8.50 12.59 -4.43
CA ASP A 3 -8.97 12.64 -3.05
C ASP A 3 -8.08 11.79 -2.15
N THR A 4 -8.31 11.85 -0.86
CA THR A 4 -7.70 10.97 0.13
C THR A 4 -8.79 10.39 1.02
N GLY A 5 -8.47 9.32 1.71
CA GLY A 5 -9.43 8.67 2.59
C GLY A 5 -8.79 7.60 3.45
N TRP A 6 -9.66 6.80 4.08
CA TRP A 6 -9.25 5.74 4.99
C TRP A 6 -9.89 4.42 4.60
N LEU A 7 -9.08 3.36 4.62
CA LEU A 7 -9.56 1.98 4.58
C LEU A 7 -9.72 1.50 6.02
N GLU A 8 -10.95 1.46 6.50
CA GLU A 8 -11.25 1.00 7.85
C GLU A 8 -11.13 -0.52 7.95
N ASN A 9 -10.59 -1.01 9.05
CA ASN A 9 -10.40 -2.44 9.35
C ASN A 9 -9.36 -3.12 8.46
N TRP A 10 -8.39 -2.36 8.00
CA TRP A 10 -7.22 -2.84 7.28
C TRP A 10 -5.97 -2.26 7.92
N ARG A 11 -4.85 -2.94 7.74
CA ARG A 11 -3.55 -2.52 8.24
C ARG A 11 -2.53 -2.56 7.12
N LEU A 12 -1.71 -1.52 7.01
CA LEU A 12 -0.57 -1.50 6.11
C LEU A 12 0.53 -2.38 6.67
N THR A 13 1.08 -3.25 5.85
CA THR A 13 2.18 -4.12 6.23
C THR A 13 3.11 -4.37 5.04
N PHE A 14 4.05 -5.27 5.21
CA PHE A 14 5.05 -5.58 4.19
C PHE A 14 5.09 -7.08 3.95
N ALA A 15 5.37 -7.46 2.71
CA ALA A 15 5.45 -8.84 2.29
C ALA A 15 6.35 -8.98 1.06
N GLY A 16 6.66 -10.21 0.67
CA GLY A 16 7.35 -10.47 -0.59
C GLY A 16 8.84 -10.25 -0.58
N GLU A 17 9.49 -10.30 0.58
CA GLU A 17 10.95 -10.10 0.69
C GLU A 17 11.76 -11.03 -0.22
N ASP A 18 11.24 -12.23 -0.47
CA ASP A 18 11.91 -13.25 -1.26
C ASP A 18 11.56 -13.22 -2.75
N VAL A 19 10.80 -12.22 -3.18
CA VAL A 19 10.43 -12.10 -4.60
C VAL A 19 11.66 -11.71 -5.41
N VAL A 20 11.92 -12.46 -6.48
CA VAL A 20 13.07 -12.22 -7.36
C VAL A 20 12.97 -10.84 -8.00
N GLY A 21 14.04 -10.06 -7.90
CA GLY A 21 14.12 -8.70 -8.45
C GLY A 21 13.77 -7.60 -7.47
N TRP A 22 13.33 -7.94 -6.24
CA TRP A 22 13.04 -6.97 -5.21
C TRP A 22 14.06 -7.06 -4.07
N GLU A 23 14.55 -5.90 -3.64
CA GLU A 23 15.33 -5.80 -2.40
C GLU A 23 14.37 -5.41 -1.28
N GLY A 24 14.20 -6.30 -0.32
CA GLY A 24 13.31 -6.10 0.81
C GLY A 24 11.85 -6.31 0.47
N ALA A 25 11.00 -6.23 1.48
CA ALA A 25 9.57 -6.40 1.34
C ALA A 25 8.90 -5.15 0.75
N VAL A 26 7.77 -5.36 0.10
CA VAL A 26 6.94 -4.30 -0.49
C VAL A 26 5.66 -4.11 0.31
N THR A 27 5.02 -2.95 0.15
CA THR A 27 3.76 -2.66 0.87
C THR A 27 2.63 -3.53 0.38
N THR A 28 1.82 -3.95 1.32
CA THR A 28 0.53 -4.59 1.09
C THR A 28 -0.41 -4.22 2.23
N ILE A 29 -1.64 -4.70 2.19
CA ILE A 29 -2.61 -4.52 3.27
C ILE A 29 -3.18 -5.87 3.68
N VAL A 30 -3.53 -5.99 4.95
CA VAL A 30 -4.20 -7.17 5.51
C VAL A 30 -5.39 -6.72 6.34
N GLU A 31 -6.41 -7.57 6.43
CA GLU A 31 -7.55 -7.30 7.30
C GLU A 31 -7.10 -7.20 8.74
N SER A 32 -7.55 -6.15 9.43
CA SER A 32 -7.18 -5.90 10.82
C SER A 32 -8.27 -5.06 11.48
N PRO A 33 -9.23 -5.69 12.20
CA PRO A 33 -10.31 -4.95 12.87
C PRO A 33 -9.75 -3.87 13.82
N GLY A 34 -10.30 -2.67 13.71
CA GLY A 34 -9.90 -1.54 14.53
C GLY A 34 -8.74 -0.71 13.99
N ASP A 35 -8.02 -1.22 12.99
CA ASP A 35 -6.96 -0.45 12.33
C ASP A 35 -7.48 0.24 11.09
N ARG A 36 -6.70 1.14 10.53
CA ARG A 36 -7.03 1.82 9.29
C ARG A 36 -5.78 2.22 8.51
N VAL A 37 -5.93 2.32 7.20
CA VAL A 37 -4.86 2.72 6.27
C VAL A 37 -5.25 4.00 5.59
N PHE A 38 -4.35 4.99 5.63
CA PHE A 38 -4.50 6.22 4.86
C PHE A 38 -4.21 5.94 3.39
N VAL A 39 -5.11 6.37 2.50
CA VAL A 39 -4.98 6.12 1.07
C VAL A 39 -5.16 7.39 0.26
N ALA A 40 -4.47 7.44 -0.88
CA ALA A 40 -4.67 8.45 -1.91
C ALA A 40 -5.44 7.81 -3.06
N LEU A 41 -6.44 8.53 -3.55
CA LEU A 41 -7.30 8.06 -4.63
C LEU A 41 -6.92 8.73 -5.95
N TYR A 42 -6.93 7.96 -7.01
CA TYR A 42 -6.61 8.41 -8.37
C TYR A 42 -7.70 7.99 -9.32
N ASP A 43 -8.02 8.87 -10.28
CA ASP A 43 -8.82 8.47 -11.44
C ASP A 43 -7.91 7.82 -12.46
N VAL A 44 -8.26 6.61 -12.86
CA VAL A 44 -7.47 5.83 -13.83
C VAL A 44 -8.36 5.51 -15.03
N HIS A 45 -7.89 5.88 -16.21
CA HIS A 45 -8.58 5.56 -17.46
C HIS A 45 -8.61 4.04 -17.68
N PRO A 46 -9.70 3.45 -18.21
CA PRO A 46 -9.79 2.00 -18.42
C PRO A 46 -8.61 1.37 -19.18
N TRP A 47 -8.01 2.07 -20.12
CA TRP A 47 -6.80 1.60 -20.81
C TRP A 47 -5.61 1.47 -19.86
N ASP A 48 -5.45 2.45 -18.98
CA ASP A 48 -4.36 2.46 -18.01
C ASP A 48 -4.61 1.43 -16.91
N GLU A 49 -5.86 1.19 -16.54
CA GLU A 49 -6.21 0.14 -15.57
C GLU A 49 -5.80 -1.23 -16.09
N ALA A 50 -6.13 -1.58 -17.33
CA ALA A 50 -5.75 -2.85 -17.93
C ALA A 50 -4.22 -3.03 -17.99
N ARG A 51 -3.51 -1.95 -18.27
CA ARG A 51 -2.05 -1.94 -18.33
C ARG A 51 -1.43 -2.12 -16.94
N LEU A 52 -2.00 -1.48 -15.92
CA LEU A 52 -1.57 -1.66 -14.53
C LEU A 52 -1.80 -3.09 -14.06
N ASP A 53 -2.92 -3.70 -14.42
CA ASP A 53 -3.21 -5.09 -14.09
C ASP A 53 -2.12 -6.03 -14.67
N GLU A 54 -1.66 -5.77 -15.88
CA GLU A 54 -0.54 -6.51 -16.47
C GLU A 54 0.76 -6.29 -15.72
N ILE A 55 1.11 -5.04 -15.44
CA ILE A 55 2.34 -4.68 -14.74
C ILE A 55 2.39 -5.31 -13.36
N GLU A 56 1.28 -5.31 -12.63
CA GLU A 56 1.19 -5.89 -11.29
C GLU A 56 1.06 -7.42 -11.31
N GLY A 57 0.86 -8.02 -12.49
CA GLY A 57 0.79 -9.46 -12.61
C GLY A 57 -0.46 -10.07 -12.02
N VAL A 58 -1.62 -9.44 -12.23
CA VAL A 58 -2.91 -9.94 -11.73
C VAL A 58 -3.22 -11.31 -12.34
N ALA A 59 -3.01 -11.47 -13.64
CA ALA A 59 -3.28 -12.72 -14.33
C ALA A 59 -2.34 -13.85 -13.89
N SER A 60 -1.12 -13.55 -13.46
CA SER A 60 -0.15 -14.53 -12.97
C SER A 60 -0.29 -14.83 -11.47
N GLY A 61 -1.18 -14.12 -10.77
CA GLY A 61 -1.42 -14.31 -9.35
C GLY A 61 -0.42 -13.64 -8.42
N THR A 62 0.45 -12.75 -8.93
CA THR A 62 1.40 -12.00 -8.08
C THR A 62 0.67 -11.05 -7.15
N TYR A 63 -0.32 -10.34 -7.67
CA TYR A 63 -1.20 -9.47 -6.90
C TYR A 63 -2.65 -9.83 -7.16
N THR A 64 -3.48 -9.65 -6.14
CA THR A 64 -4.94 -9.75 -6.26
C THR A 64 -5.52 -8.34 -6.25
N LYS A 65 -6.42 -8.07 -7.20
CA LYS A 65 -7.10 -6.78 -7.26
C LYS A 65 -8.40 -6.86 -6.47
N LEU A 66 -8.50 -6.03 -5.44
CA LEU A 66 -9.67 -5.97 -4.57
C LEU A 66 -10.40 -4.64 -4.77
N HIS A 67 -11.74 -4.68 -4.71
CA HIS A 67 -12.58 -3.48 -4.69
C HIS A 67 -13.03 -3.26 -3.26
N LEU A 68 -12.62 -2.13 -2.67
CA LEU A 68 -12.85 -1.83 -1.27
C LEU A 68 -13.53 -0.47 -1.12
N ARG A 69 -14.24 -0.30 -0.02
CA ARG A 69 -14.84 0.99 0.32
C ARG A 69 -13.85 1.85 1.07
N VAL A 70 -13.72 3.10 0.60
CA VAL A 70 -12.84 4.10 1.19
C VAL A 70 -13.71 5.19 1.79
N ALA A 71 -13.46 5.52 3.06
CA ALA A 71 -14.13 6.62 3.74
C ALA A 71 -13.43 7.93 3.41
N THR A 72 -14.11 8.85 2.74
CA THR A 72 -13.62 10.19 2.42
C THR A 72 -14.41 11.23 3.19
N LEU A 73 -13.98 12.49 3.12
CA LEU A 73 -14.75 13.60 3.71
C LEU A 73 -16.13 13.78 3.08
N ASP A 74 -16.29 13.36 1.82
CA ASP A 74 -17.55 13.49 1.07
C ASP A 74 -18.38 12.21 1.10
N GLY A 75 -18.02 11.23 1.92
CA GLY A 75 -18.70 9.95 2.03
C GLY A 75 -17.85 8.79 1.56
N GLU A 76 -18.46 7.61 1.44
CA GLU A 76 -17.74 6.42 1.00
C GLU A 76 -17.71 6.32 -0.52
N VAL A 77 -16.56 5.90 -1.04
CA VAL A 77 -16.39 5.57 -2.47
C VAL A 77 -15.81 4.17 -2.60
N THR A 78 -16.13 3.48 -3.68
CA THR A 78 -15.51 2.20 -3.98
C THR A 78 -14.27 2.44 -4.85
N ALA A 79 -13.14 1.90 -4.41
CA ALA A 79 -11.89 1.98 -5.15
C ALA A 79 -11.28 0.58 -5.25
N TRP A 80 -10.38 0.39 -6.19
CA TRP A 80 -9.65 -0.87 -6.29
C TRP A 80 -8.19 -0.69 -5.85
N VAL A 81 -7.61 -1.76 -5.33
CA VAL A 81 -6.24 -1.80 -4.82
C VAL A 81 -5.62 -3.16 -5.17
N TYR A 82 -4.32 -3.16 -5.41
CA TYR A 82 -3.58 -4.40 -5.58
C TYR A 82 -3.05 -4.86 -4.22
N VAL A 83 -3.31 -6.12 -3.91
CA VAL A 83 -2.84 -6.75 -2.67
C VAL A 83 -1.88 -7.87 -3.05
N PHE A 84 -0.68 -7.85 -2.48
CA PHE A 84 0.31 -8.88 -2.75
C PHE A 84 -0.21 -10.25 -2.30
N ASP A 85 -0.20 -11.21 -3.22
CA ASP A 85 -0.71 -12.56 -2.96
C ASP A 85 0.41 -13.42 -2.36
N GLY A 86 0.67 -13.19 -1.09
CA GLY A 86 1.70 -13.89 -0.35
C GLY A 86 1.55 -13.65 1.15
N PHE A 87 2.40 -14.28 1.92
CA PHE A 87 2.35 -14.13 3.37
C PHE A 87 2.95 -12.80 3.81
N GLU A 88 2.34 -12.22 4.84
CA GLU A 88 2.91 -11.08 5.54
C GLU A 88 4.26 -11.48 6.14
N GLY A 89 5.24 -10.62 6.02
CA GLY A 89 6.56 -10.83 6.58
C GLY A 89 7.66 -10.17 5.78
N GLY A 90 8.85 -10.14 6.35
CA GLY A 90 9.99 -9.45 5.78
C GLY A 90 10.03 -7.97 6.14
N LEU A 91 11.12 -7.33 5.81
CA LEU A 91 11.37 -5.94 6.13
C LEU A 91 11.63 -5.13 4.85
N PRO A 92 11.07 -3.92 4.73
CA PRO A 92 11.39 -3.03 3.63
C PRO A 92 12.79 -2.46 3.80
N THR A 93 13.39 -1.99 2.70
CA THR A 93 14.62 -1.20 2.78
C THR A 93 14.32 0.17 3.37
N THR A 94 15.33 0.82 3.92
CA THR A 94 15.22 2.19 4.44
C THR A 94 14.72 3.15 3.38
N TRP A 95 15.27 3.04 2.17
CA TRP A 95 14.88 3.89 1.05
C TRP A 95 13.40 3.71 0.69
N TYR A 96 12.94 2.47 0.58
CA TYR A 96 11.55 2.16 0.23
C TYR A 96 10.57 2.71 1.28
N LEU A 97 10.86 2.48 2.56
CA LEU A 97 10.02 2.99 3.64
C LEU A 97 9.97 4.51 3.64
N SER A 98 11.12 5.18 3.41
CA SER A 98 11.17 6.65 3.33
C SER A 98 10.31 7.18 2.19
N GLU A 99 10.33 6.54 1.03
CA GLU A 99 9.49 6.93 -0.11
C GLU A 99 8.00 6.80 0.21
N ILE A 100 7.60 5.71 0.85
CA ILE A 100 6.21 5.49 1.26
C ILE A 100 5.76 6.54 2.27
N ALA A 101 6.59 6.82 3.27
CA ALA A 101 6.28 7.83 4.29
C ALA A 101 6.23 9.24 3.70
N ASN A 102 7.14 9.58 2.79
CA ASN A 102 7.14 10.87 2.10
C ASN A 102 5.88 11.03 1.25
N ALA A 103 5.46 9.99 0.54
CA ALA A 103 4.24 10.02 -0.26
C ALA A 103 3.00 10.23 0.62
N ALA A 104 2.91 9.56 1.77
CA ALA A 104 1.83 9.75 2.73
C ALA A 104 1.78 11.18 3.26
N GLN A 105 2.94 11.73 3.62
CA GLN A 105 3.05 13.11 4.10
C GLN A 105 2.60 14.12 3.03
N LYS A 106 3.03 13.95 1.80
CA LYS A 106 2.62 14.80 0.68
C LYS A 106 1.12 14.74 0.40
N ALA A 107 0.53 13.58 0.60
CA ALA A 107 -0.90 13.38 0.40
C ALA A 107 -1.75 13.94 1.55
N GLY A 108 -1.12 14.40 2.64
CA GLY A 108 -1.81 15.02 3.75
C GLY A 108 -2.17 14.08 4.89
N ALA A 109 -1.49 12.92 5.00
CA ALA A 109 -1.70 12.02 6.14
C ALA A 109 -1.38 12.73 7.46
N PRO A 110 -2.09 12.39 8.56
CA PRO A 110 -1.80 12.96 9.87
C PRO A 110 -0.35 12.73 10.29
N ASP A 111 0.22 13.68 11.04
CA ASP A 111 1.62 13.61 11.46
C ASP A 111 1.93 12.37 12.29
N ASP A 112 1.01 11.95 13.16
CA ASP A 112 1.18 10.75 13.96
C ASP A 112 1.17 9.47 13.11
N TYR A 113 0.37 9.43 12.06
CA TYR A 113 0.37 8.33 11.11
C TYR A 113 1.71 8.23 10.38
N VAL A 114 2.21 9.35 9.87
CA VAL A 114 3.51 9.41 9.18
C VAL A 114 4.64 9.03 10.12
N ALA A 115 4.63 9.52 11.36
CA ALA A 115 5.65 9.19 12.36
C ALA A 115 5.65 7.69 12.68
N ALA A 116 4.49 7.09 12.86
CA ALA A 116 4.37 5.65 13.09
C ALA A 116 4.88 4.83 11.90
N LEU A 117 4.62 5.30 10.68
CA LEU A 117 5.10 4.65 9.47
C LEU A 117 6.64 4.71 9.38
N ARG A 118 7.24 5.87 9.67
CA ARG A 118 8.69 6.05 9.68
C ARG A 118 9.39 5.22 10.74
N ALA A 119 8.70 4.88 11.82
CA ALA A 119 9.22 4.09 12.93
C ALA A 119 9.19 2.57 12.67
N ARG A 120 8.62 2.13 11.53
CA ARG A 120 8.56 0.71 11.20
C ARG A 120 9.97 0.14 11.00
N PRO A 121 10.21 -1.12 11.39
CA PRO A 121 11.50 -1.78 11.19
C PRO A 121 11.88 -1.85 9.72
N VAL A 122 13.18 -1.69 9.45
CA VAL A 122 13.72 -1.76 8.09
C VAL A 122 14.82 -2.82 8.01
N ARG A 123 15.05 -3.30 6.77
CA ARG A 123 16.16 -4.16 6.46
C ARG A 123 17.44 -3.32 6.44
N THR A 124 18.41 -3.69 7.25
CA THR A 124 19.72 -3.06 7.23
C THR A 124 20.64 -3.87 6.32
N ASN A 125 21.45 -3.17 5.54
CA ASN A 125 22.57 -3.78 4.84
C ASN A 125 23.65 -3.99 5.88
N GLY A 126 23.49 -5.04 6.67
CA GLY A 126 24.35 -5.27 7.81
C GLY A 126 25.80 -5.47 7.44
N LEU A 127 26.63 -4.94 8.23
CA LEU A 127 28.04 -5.30 8.28
C LEU A 127 28.28 -6.11 9.53
#